data_ea5ab6f4acbd622b6b105d8de8ffd9a6
#
_entry.id   ea5ab6f4acbd622b6b105d8de8ffd9a6
#
_cell.length_a   1.000
_cell.length_b   1.000
_cell.length_c   1.000
_cell.angle_alpha   90.00
_cell.angle_beta   90.00
_cell.angle_gamma   90.00
#
_symmetry.space_group_name_H-M   'P 1'
#
loop_
_entity.id
_entity.type
_entity.pdbx_description
1 polymer ?
#
loop_
_entity_poly.entity_id
_entity_poly.type
_entity_poly.pdbx_seq_one_letter_code
_entity_poly.pdbx_strand_id
1 'polypeptide(L)'
;MDALVETAPTAAQRQRRRRQKWLLSLTAAALLAAILVALWWVLYASHYQSTDDAYVAGDLVNVMPQVNGTVVSIDADETDLVSAGQELIRLDPTDLRIALQDAEQQLARTVRQTRTVFATRDQLQAVVGQRRSDLTRAESDFNRRKDLAATGAVSSEELGHARDALSAAREALTAAQKNLAASTALVGRTGVADNPDVQAAATQVERAWLNLKRTSVRAPVSGYVARRAAQLGDRIAPGAPLMALVPLERLRVEANFKEVQLTRMRIGQPVTVVADLYGGSVEYHGTVAGVGLGTGAAFALLPAQNATGNWIKVVQRVPVRIELDPQELKAHPLRIGLSTRVSVTTVD
;
A
#
# COMPACT_ATOMS: atom_id res chain seq x y z
N MET A 1 -92.69 -61.63 20.41
CA MET A 1 -91.95 -61.07 21.58
C MET A 1 -90.55 -61.71 21.56
N ASP A 2 -89.63 -61.13 20.86
CA ASP A 2 -88.23 -61.61 20.80
C ASP A 2 -87.38 -60.67 21.61
N ALA A 3 -86.86 -61.17 22.71
CA ALA A 3 -85.94 -60.44 23.58
C ALA A 3 -84.53 -60.52 22.98
N LEU A 4 -84.00 -59.36 22.54
CA LEU A 4 -82.62 -59.20 22.15
C LEU A 4 -81.71 -59.40 23.39
N VAL A 5 -81.00 -60.51 23.42
CA VAL A 5 -79.95 -60.79 24.37
C VAL A 5 -78.70 -60.00 23.98
N GLU A 6 -78.49 -58.95 24.70
CA GLU A 6 -77.25 -58.13 24.55
C GLU A 6 -76.09 -58.90 25.28
N THR A 7 -75.26 -59.56 24.46
CA THR A 7 -74.11 -60.31 24.97
C THR A 7 -73.02 -59.38 25.42
N ALA A 8 -72.72 -59.32 26.68
CA ALA A 8 -71.60 -58.53 27.28
C ALA A 8 -70.23 -58.99 26.69
N PRO A 9 -69.34 -58.08 26.31
CA PRO A 9 -68.05 -58.44 25.67
C PRO A 9 -67.18 -59.24 26.66
N THR A 10 -66.68 -60.41 26.19
CA THR A 10 -65.79 -61.34 26.89
C THR A 10 -64.48 -60.63 27.29
N ALA A 11 -63.88 -61.10 28.45
CA ALA A 11 -62.62 -60.50 28.99
C ALA A 11 -61.47 -60.40 27.96
N ALA A 12 -61.40 -61.32 27.02
CA ALA A 12 -60.44 -61.34 25.94
C ALA A 12 -60.65 -60.21 24.91
N GLN A 13 -61.90 -59.78 24.63
CA GLN A 13 -62.22 -58.66 23.72
C GLN A 13 -61.90 -57.31 24.42
N ARG A 14 -62.03 -57.16 25.73
CA ARG A 14 -61.65 -55.98 26.51
C ARG A 14 -60.12 -55.82 26.54
N GLN A 15 -59.35 -56.89 26.59
CA GLN A 15 -57.92 -56.90 26.65
C GLN A 15 -57.36 -56.59 25.22
N ARG A 16 -57.97 -57.08 24.14
CA ARG A 16 -57.63 -56.70 22.75
C ARG A 16 -57.91 -55.22 22.47
N ARG A 17 -59.05 -54.70 22.91
CA ARG A 17 -59.37 -53.24 22.74
C ARG A 17 -58.45 -52.32 23.57
N ARG A 18 -58.02 -52.78 24.77
CA ARG A 18 -56.98 -52.04 25.54
C ARG A 18 -55.64 -52.06 24.84
N ARG A 19 -55.17 -53.18 24.32
CA ARG A 19 -53.94 -53.31 23.53
C ARG A 19 -54.01 -52.45 22.25
N GLN A 20 -55.10 -52.46 21.53
CA GLN A 20 -55.30 -51.63 20.35
C GLN A 20 -55.31 -50.15 20.67
N LYS A 21 -55.95 -49.72 21.73
CA LYS A 21 -55.91 -48.32 22.22
C LYS A 21 -54.47 -47.90 22.62
N TRP A 22 -53.75 -48.76 23.30
CA TRP A 22 -52.35 -48.55 23.68
C TRP A 22 -51.43 -48.48 22.44
N LEU A 23 -51.60 -49.35 21.48
CA LEU A 23 -50.87 -49.32 20.23
C LEU A 23 -51.20 -48.06 19.42
N LEU A 24 -52.46 -47.68 19.34
CA LEU A 24 -52.90 -46.46 18.66
C LEU A 24 -52.37 -45.20 19.35
N SER A 25 -52.33 -45.17 20.69
CA SER A 25 -51.75 -44.03 21.40
C SER A 25 -50.23 -43.95 21.24
N LEU A 26 -49.55 -45.10 21.15
CA LEU A 26 -48.09 -45.15 20.95
C LEU A 26 -47.72 -44.75 19.51
N THR A 27 -48.53 -45.19 18.51
CA THR A 27 -48.33 -44.71 17.12
C THR A 27 -48.64 -43.24 16.92
N ALA A 28 -49.70 -42.75 17.61
CA ALA A 28 -50.04 -41.32 17.55
C ALA A 28 -48.92 -40.47 18.24
N ALA A 29 -48.38 -40.93 19.37
CA ALA A 29 -47.24 -40.25 20.02
C ALA A 29 -45.98 -40.26 19.16
N ALA A 30 -45.67 -41.38 18.50
CA ALA A 30 -44.53 -41.49 17.57
C ALA A 30 -44.68 -40.57 16.36
N LEU A 31 -45.90 -40.48 15.78
CA LEU A 31 -46.21 -39.57 14.68
C LEU A 31 -46.09 -38.11 15.12
N LEU A 32 -46.58 -37.77 16.29
CA LEU A 32 -46.45 -36.40 16.83
C LEU A 32 -44.98 -36.02 17.10
N ALA A 33 -44.20 -36.96 17.65
CA ALA A 33 -42.76 -36.76 17.81
C ALA A 33 -42.02 -36.59 16.49
N ALA A 34 -42.38 -37.38 15.47
CA ALA A 34 -41.82 -37.26 14.11
C ALA A 34 -42.17 -35.90 13.45
N ILE A 35 -43.43 -35.43 13.65
CA ILE A 35 -43.85 -34.11 13.14
C ILE A 35 -43.11 -33.01 13.89
N LEU A 36 -42.93 -33.09 15.21
CA LEU A 36 -42.17 -32.11 15.99
C LEU A 36 -40.69 -32.06 15.56
N VAL A 37 -40.06 -33.22 15.33
CA VAL A 37 -38.67 -33.31 14.84
C VAL A 37 -38.57 -32.76 13.42
N ALA A 38 -39.52 -33.08 12.54
CA ALA A 38 -39.55 -32.53 11.19
C ALA A 38 -39.75 -31.00 11.18
N LEU A 39 -40.64 -30.50 12.04
CA LEU A 39 -40.88 -29.07 12.21
C LEU A 39 -39.64 -28.35 12.74
N TRP A 40 -39.01 -28.93 13.77
CA TRP A 40 -37.74 -28.40 14.31
C TRP A 40 -36.62 -28.39 13.26
N TRP A 41 -36.52 -29.45 12.46
CA TRP A 41 -35.54 -29.54 11.37
C TRP A 41 -35.80 -28.49 10.29
N VAL A 42 -37.03 -28.28 9.85
CA VAL A 42 -37.41 -27.28 8.81
C VAL A 42 -37.24 -25.86 9.34
N LEU A 43 -37.64 -25.57 10.59
CA LEU A 43 -37.63 -24.23 11.16
C LEU A 43 -36.27 -23.80 11.71
N TYR A 44 -35.41 -24.74 12.07
CA TYR A 44 -34.13 -24.43 12.75
C TYR A 44 -32.93 -25.00 12.03
N ALA A 45 -32.84 -26.33 11.89
CA ALA A 45 -31.62 -26.99 11.41
C ALA A 45 -31.30 -26.71 9.94
N SER A 46 -32.34 -26.44 9.09
CA SER A 46 -32.13 -26.17 7.66
C SER A 46 -31.57 -24.78 7.38
N HIS A 47 -31.59 -23.86 8.36
CA HIS A 47 -31.12 -22.49 8.21
C HIS A 47 -29.63 -22.31 8.56
N TYR A 48 -28.96 -23.33 9.05
CA TYR A 48 -27.55 -23.28 9.40
C TYR A 48 -26.75 -24.17 8.46
N GLN A 49 -25.71 -23.57 7.84
CA GLN A 49 -24.73 -24.32 7.06
C GLN A 49 -23.40 -24.27 7.80
N SER A 50 -22.87 -25.43 8.20
CA SER A 50 -21.61 -25.49 8.94
C SER A 50 -20.55 -26.29 8.21
N THR A 51 -19.30 -25.91 8.44
CA THR A 51 -18.11 -26.64 7.99
C THR A 51 -17.04 -26.63 9.09
N ASP A 52 -16.31 -27.71 9.19
CA ASP A 52 -15.10 -27.87 10.00
C ASP A 52 -13.81 -27.73 9.16
N ASP A 53 -13.96 -27.63 7.84
CA ASP A 53 -12.86 -27.36 6.92
C ASP A 53 -12.71 -25.85 6.70
N ALA A 54 -12.26 -25.17 7.74
CA ALA A 54 -12.03 -23.75 7.72
C ALA A 54 -10.76 -23.40 8.50
N TYR A 55 -10.07 -22.38 8.07
CA TYR A 55 -8.84 -21.94 8.70
C TYR A 55 -8.71 -20.41 8.67
N VAL A 56 -7.97 -19.89 9.64
CA VAL A 56 -7.63 -18.48 9.70
C VAL A 56 -6.61 -18.17 8.61
N ALA A 57 -6.95 -17.25 7.72
CA ALA A 57 -6.10 -16.71 6.68
C ALA A 57 -5.79 -15.24 6.95
N GLY A 58 -4.74 -14.74 6.38
CA GLY A 58 -4.35 -13.33 6.49
C GLY A 58 -3.31 -12.97 5.45
N ASP A 59 -3.16 -11.67 5.21
CA ASP A 59 -2.17 -11.19 4.27
C ASP A 59 -0.81 -11.08 4.95
N LEU A 60 0.23 -11.63 4.31
CA LEU A 60 1.61 -11.48 4.73
C LEU A 60 2.17 -10.22 4.09
N VAL A 61 2.58 -9.25 4.92
CA VAL A 61 3.24 -8.03 4.47
C VAL A 61 4.74 -8.22 4.59
N ASN A 62 5.40 -8.42 3.46
CA ASN A 62 6.85 -8.57 3.42
C ASN A 62 7.53 -7.20 3.58
N VAL A 63 8.40 -7.09 4.57
CA VAL A 63 9.27 -5.94 4.79
C VAL A 63 10.56 -6.16 4.02
N MET A 64 10.85 -5.25 3.07
CA MET A 64 12.01 -5.34 2.21
C MET A 64 12.86 -4.06 2.31
N PRO A 65 14.20 -4.15 2.23
CA PRO A 65 15.07 -2.99 2.21
C PRO A 65 14.96 -2.28 0.86
N GLN A 66 15.15 -0.96 0.88
CA GLN A 66 15.17 -0.13 -0.33
C GLN A 66 16.59 0.29 -0.74
N VAL A 67 17.58 0.02 0.12
CA VAL A 67 19.01 0.29 -0.09
C VAL A 67 19.83 -0.92 0.27
N ASN A 68 21.03 -1.01 -0.31
CA ASN A 68 22.02 -2.02 0.10
C ASN A 68 22.62 -1.65 1.47
N GLY A 69 22.97 -2.66 2.26
CA GLY A 69 23.67 -2.43 3.52
C GLY A 69 23.91 -3.72 4.29
N THR A 70 24.68 -3.63 5.35
CA THR A 70 24.88 -4.69 6.32
C THR A 70 23.98 -4.47 7.52
N VAL A 71 23.36 -5.51 8.03
CA VAL A 71 22.47 -5.44 9.21
C VAL A 71 23.34 -5.21 10.47
N VAL A 72 23.09 -4.10 11.16
CA VAL A 72 23.80 -3.73 12.41
C VAL A 72 22.95 -3.87 13.66
N SER A 73 21.61 -3.78 13.55
CA SER A 73 20.71 -4.13 14.64
C SER A 73 19.41 -4.72 14.11
N ILE A 74 18.79 -5.55 14.95
CA ILE A 74 17.46 -6.11 14.75
C ILE A 74 16.70 -5.82 16.04
N ASP A 75 15.65 -4.98 15.92
CA ASP A 75 14.92 -4.43 17.07
C ASP A 75 13.57 -5.12 17.28
N ALA A 76 13.23 -6.10 16.44
CA ALA A 76 12.05 -6.97 16.58
C ALA A 76 12.37 -8.39 16.10
N ASP A 77 11.86 -9.38 16.84
CA ASP A 77 12.05 -10.81 16.52
C ASP A 77 10.69 -11.50 16.23
N GLU A 78 10.75 -12.77 15.84
CA GLU A 78 9.56 -13.56 15.58
C GLU A 78 8.63 -13.56 16.81
N THR A 79 7.35 -13.48 16.57
CA THR A 79 6.26 -13.38 17.56
C THR A 79 6.08 -12.00 18.22
N ASP A 80 6.96 -11.04 18.00
CA ASP A 80 6.81 -9.70 18.55
C ASP A 80 5.66 -8.94 17.89
N LEU A 81 4.94 -8.17 18.70
CA LEU A 81 3.94 -7.21 18.22
C LEU A 81 4.62 -5.88 17.92
N VAL A 82 4.51 -5.42 16.70
CA VAL A 82 5.11 -4.16 16.24
C VAL A 82 4.04 -3.16 15.77
N SER A 83 4.30 -1.88 15.98
CA SER A 83 3.44 -0.79 15.53
C SER A 83 3.89 -0.25 14.17
N ALA A 84 2.95 0.27 13.39
CA ALA A 84 3.29 0.95 12.13
C ALA A 84 4.28 2.09 12.36
N GLY A 85 5.36 2.15 11.55
CA GLY A 85 6.46 3.12 11.70
C GLY A 85 7.53 2.74 12.71
N GLN A 86 7.36 1.69 13.51
CA GLN A 86 8.40 1.17 14.43
C GLN A 86 9.60 0.69 13.62
N GLU A 87 10.82 1.01 14.09
CA GLU A 87 12.06 0.50 13.52
C GLU A 87 12.18 -0.99 13.82
N LEU A 88 12.45 -1.78 12.78
CA LEU A 88 12.57 -3.24 12.87
C LEU A 88 14.02 -3.70 12.69
N ILE A 89 14.69 -3.09 11.73
CA ILE A 89 16.07 -3.43 11.36
C ILE A 89 16.79 -2.14 11.01
N ARG A 90 18.05 -2.04 11.45
CA ARG A 90 18.94 -0.96 11.07
C ARG A 90 20.10 -1.50 10.24
N LEU A 91 20.35 -0.87 9.12
CA LEU A 91 21.50 -1.11 8.27
C LEU A 91 22.64 -0.16 8.63
N ASP A 92 23.87 -0.55 8.33
CA ASP A 92 25.04 0.32 8.48
C ASP A 92 24.87 1.59 7.64
N PRO A 93 24.79 2.78 8.26
CA PRO A 93 24.57 4.03 7.55
C PRO A 93 25.87 4.66 7.04
N THR A 94 27.06 4.08 7.30
CA THR A 94 28.36 4.73 7.15
C THR A 94 28.59 5.21 5.72
N ASP A 95 28.45 4.33 4.74
CA ASP A 95 28.68 4.65 3.33
C ASP A 95 27.67 5.69 2.82
N LEU A 96 26.40 5.56 3.23
CA LEU A 96 25.34 6.48 2.81
C LEU A 96 25.44 7.86 3.50
N ARG A 97 26.02 7.92 4.70
CA ARG A 97 26.34 9.19 5.37
C ARG A 97 27.47 9.93 4.65
N ILE A 98 28.50 9.21 4.23
CA ILE A 98 29.60 9.76 3.41
C ILE A 98 29.03 10.28 2.09
N ALA A 99 28.17 9.50 1.41
CA ALA A 99 27.54 9.91 0.16
C ALA A 99 26.68 11.17 0.31
N LEU A 100 25.99 11.33 1.43
CA LEU A 100 25.23 12.56 1.74
C LEU A 100 26.20 13.75 1.90
N GLN A 101 27.26 13.58 2.67
CA GLN A 101 28.28 14.63 2.88
C GLN A 101 28.92 15.05 1.55
N ASP A 102 29.23 14.11 0.68
CA ASP A 102 29.79 14.40 -0.66
C ASP A 102 28.80 15.19 -1.52
N ALA A 103 27.51 14.82 -1.53
CA ALA A 103 26.46 15.55 -2.22
C ALA A 103 26.29 17.00 -1.69
N GLU A 104 26.35 17.20 -0.37
CA GLU A 104 26.32 18.52 0.25
C GLU A 104 27.50 19.39 -0.16
N GLN A 105 28.73 18.81 -0.17
CA GLN A 105 29.91 19.51 -0.64
C GLN A 105 29.82 19.88 -2.12
N GLN A 106 29.27 19.02 -2.93
CA GLN A 106 29.05 19.29 -4.35
C GLN A 106 28.06 20.43 -4.55
N LEU A 107 26.94 20.45 -3.82
CA LEU A 107 25.98 21.55 -3.83
C LEU A 107 26.67 22.88 -3.45
N ALA A 108 27.46 22.87 -2.37
CA ALA A 108 28.19 24.04 -1.93
C ALA A 108 29.19 24.58 -2.98
N ARG A 109 29.87 23.69 -3.72
CA ARG A 109 30.74 24.04 -4.85
C ARG A 109 29.94 24.66 -5.99
N THR A 110 28.85 24.03 -6.41
CA THR A 110 27.98 24.50 -7.50
C THR A 110 27.39 25.88 -7.17
N VAL A 111 26.92 26.10 -5.95
CA VAL A 111 26.42 27.41 -5.49
C VAL A 111 27.51 28.49 -5.60
N ARG A 112 28.74 28.20 -5.16
CA ARG A 112 29.87 29.17 -5.27
C ARG A 112 30.19 29.48 -6.73
N GLN A 113 30.26 28.47 -7.60
CA GLN A 113 30.52 28.63 -9.02
C GLN A 113 29.40 29.44 -9.69
N THR A 114 28.16 29.15 -9.41
CA THR A 114 27.01 29.92 -9.93
C THR A 114 27.08 31.38 -9.48
N ARG A 115 27.40 31.66 -8.21
CA ARG A 115 27.58 33.03 -7.71
C ARG A 115 28.69 33.78 -8.45
N THR A 116 29.78 33.10 -8.81
CA THR A 116 30.86 33.72 -9.61
C THR A 116 30.36 34.15 -11.01
N VAL A 117 29.54 33.33 -11.68
CA VAL A 117 28.95 33.66 -12.96
C VAL A 117 28.00 34.86 -12.83
N PHE A 118 27.18 34.94 -11.76
CA PHE A 118 26.35 36.11 -11.49
C PHE A 118 27.19 37.39 -11.24
N ALA A 119 28.26 37.29 -10.47
CA ALA A 119 29.16 38.40 -10.22
C ALA A 119 29.83 38.92 -11.52
N THR A 120 30.19 38.01 -12.41
CA THR A 120 30.72 38.36 -13.75
C THR A 120 29.70 39.12 -14.59
N ARG A 121 28.43 38.69 -14.60
CA ARG A 121 27.34 39.41 -15.26
C ARG A 121 27.18 40.81 -14.70
N ASP A 122 27.18 40.97 -13.38
CA ASP A 122 27.05 42.29 -12.74
C ASP A 122 28.21 43.21 -13.06
N GLN A 123 29.43 42.67 -13.10
CA GLN A 123 30.62 43.40 -13.60
C GLN A 123 30.45 43.88 -15.03
N LEU A 124 29.99 43.01 -15.93
CA LEU A 124 29.75 43.39 -17.34
C LEU A 124 28.63 44.43 -17.46
N GLN A 125 27.62 44.39 -16.60
CA GLN A 125 26.58 45.40 -16.54
C GLN A 125 27.16 46.79 -16.16
N ALA A 126 28.08 46.82 -15.20
CA ALA A 126 28.79 48.06 -14.86
C ALA A 126 29.63 48.59 -15.98
N VAL A 127 30.30 47.69 -16.77
CA VAL A 127 31.04 48.09 -18.00
C VAL A 127 30.11 48.70 -19.03
N VAL A 128 28.91 48.11 -19.25
CA VAL A 128 27.91 48.75 -20.16
C VAL A 128 27.52 50.14 -19.68
N GLY A 129 27.32 50.34 -18.34
CA GLY A 129 27.06 51.66 -17.74
C GLY A 129 28.18 52.68 -18.05
N GLN A 130 29.43 52.27 -17.91
CA GLN A 130 30.58 53.07 -18.22
C GLN A 130 30.63 53.47 -19.70
N ARG A 131 30.49 52.50 -20.63
CA ARG A 131 30.50 52.77 -22.07
C ARG A 131 29.33 53.63 -22.53
N ARG A 132 28.17 53.54 -21.87
CA ARG A 132 27.04 54.46 -22.10
C ARG A 132 27.40 55.90 -21.74
N SER A 133 28.08 56.11 -20.61
CA SER A 133 28.55 57.43 -20.20
C SER A 133 29.63 58.00 -21.16
N ASP A 134 30.54 57.13 -21.65
CA ASP A 134 31.54 57.48 -22.66
C ASP A 134 30.88 57.94 -23.96
N LEU A 135 29.86 57.20 -24.46
CA LEU A 135 29.07 57.56 -25.61
C LEU A 135 28.39 58.93 -25.44
N THR A 136 27.73 59.18 -24.30
CA THR A 136 27.05 60.44 -24.04
C THR A 136 28.03 61.63 -24.04
N ARG A 137 29.27 61.47 -23.55
CA ARG A 137 30.33 62.48 -23.66
C ARG A 137 30.75 62.74 -25.09
N ALA A 138 30.99 61.66 -25.90
CA ALA A 138 31.37 61.80 -27.30
C ALA A 138 30.25 62.42 -28.13
N GLU A 139 28.99 62.10 -27.89
CA GLU A 139 27.84 62.73 -28.54
C GLU A 139 27.76 64.26 -28.22
N SER A 140 27.92 64.61 -26.97
CA SER A 140 27.91 66.01 -26.54
C SER A 140 29.05 66.80 -27.16
N ASP A 141 30.26 66.21 -27.24
CA ASP A 141 31.43 66.86 -27.85
C ASP A 141 31.29 67.04 -29.37
N PHE A 142 30.82 65.97 -30.05
CA PHE A 142 30.54 66.05 -31.51
C PHE A 142 29.46 67.10 -31.77
N ASN A 143 28.34 67.13 -31.10
CA ASN A 143 27.28 68.11 -31.31
C ASN A 143 27.78 69.55 -31.09
N ARG A 144 28.52 69.81 -30.02
CA ARG A 144 29.12 71.12 -29.76
C ARG A 144 30.09 71.56 -30.89
N ARG A 145 30.98 70.68 -31.36
CA ARG A 145 31.89 70.96 -32.45
C ARG A 145 31.17 71.16 -33.79
N LYS A 146 30.08 70.36 -34.01
CA LYS A 146 29.24 70.53 -35.19
C LYS A 146 28.60 71.93 -35.32
N ASP A 147 28.10 72.43 -34.17
CA ASP A 147 27.48 73.74 -34.05
C ASP A 147 28.53 74.86 -34.26
N LEU A 148 29.74 74.70 -33.70
CA LEU A 148 30.86 75.64 -33.89
C LEU A 148 31.44 75.60 -35.29
N ALA A 149 31.46 74.47 -35.97
CA ALA A 149 31.90 74.35 -37.38
C ALA A 149 30.98 75.10 -38.33
N ALA A 150 29.67 75.18 -38.01
CA ALA A 150 28.71 75.98 -38.80
C ALA A 150 29.02 77.50 -38.75
N THR A 151 29.72 77.96 -37.72
CA THR A 151 30.17 79.34 -37.56
C THR A 151 31.62 79.60 -38.02
N GLY A 152 32.32 78.52 -38.52
CA GLY A 152 33.73 78.60 -38.95
C GLY A 152 34.75 78.59 -37.79
N ALA A 153 34.31 78.32 -36.51
CA ALA A 153 35.15 78.34 -35.31
C ALA A 153 35.94 77.05 -35.07
N VAL A 154 35.65 75.98 -35.83
CA VAL A 154 36.27 74.61 -35.70
C VAL A 154 36.66 74.16 -37.16
N SER A 155 37.79 73.47 -37.28
CA SER A 155 38.23 72.91 -38.56
C SER A 155 37.44 71.68 -38.98
N SER A 156 37.40 71.36 -40.30
CA SER A 156 36.78 70.12 -40.81
C SER A 156 37.48 68.87 -40.29
N GLU A 157 38.77 68.93 -40.03
CA GLU A 157 39.56 67.82 -39.46
C GLU A 157 39.15 67.51 -37.99
N GLU A 158 39.04 68.57 -37.14
CA GLU A 158 38.58 68.42 -35.74
C GLU A 158 37.15 67.89 -35.65
N LEU A 159 36.28 68.32 -36.60
CA LEU A 159 34.92 67.72 -36.67
C LEU A 159 34.97 66.25 -37.16
N GLY A 160 35.89 65.90 -38.07
CA GLY A 160 36.18 64.54 -38.50
C GLY A 160 36.57 63.65 -37.28
N HIS A 161 37.58 64.11 -36.53
CA HIS A 161 38.04 63.40 -35.33
C HIS A 161 36.93 63.20 -34.27
N ALA A 162 36.07 64.20 -34.09
CA ALA A 162 34.93 64.02 -33.10
C ALA A 162 33.89 63.04 -33.63
N ARG A 163 33.68 62.94 -34.96
CA ARG A 163 32.79 61.93 -35.60
C ARG A 163 33.35 60.54 -35.42
N ASP A 164 34.66 60.37 -35.65
CA ASP A 164 35.31 59.05 -35.47
C ASP A 164 35.29 58.59 -34.02
N ALA A 165 35.55 59.54 -33.11
CA ALA A 165 35.43 59.27 -31.66
C ALA A 165 34.00 58.84 -31.23
N LEU A 166 32.97 59.48 -31.80
CA LEU A 166 31.57 59.12 -31.60
C LEU A 166 31.28 57.70 -32.15
N SER A 167 31.76 57.41 -33.37
CA SER A 167 31.58 56.05 -33.96
C SER A 167 32.25 54.97 -33.08
N ALA A 168 33.51 55.20 -32.66
CA ALA A 168 34.23 54.27 -31.80
C ALA A 168 33.53 54.05 -30.45
N ALA A 169 32.96 55.12 -29.85
CA ALA A 169 32.18 54.98 -28.58
C ALA A 169 30.89 54.17 -28.78
N ARG A 170 30.20 54.30 -29.92
CA ARG A 170 29.01 53.50 -30.25
C ARG A 170 29.35 52.03 -30.43
N GLU A 171 30.41 51.73 -31.15
CA GLU A 171 30.89 50.38 -31.35
C GLU A 171 31.33 49.71 -30.02
N ALA A 172 32.03 50.45 -29.16
CA ALA A 172 32.45 50.00 -27.87
C ALA A 172 31.27 49.69 -26.93
N LEU A 173 30.20 50.51 -26.96
CA LEU A 173 28.95 50.20 -26.23
C LEU A 173 28.28 48.95 -26.77
N THR A 174 28.18 48.81 -28.08
CA THR A 174 27.58 47.63 -28.72
C THR A 174 28.33 46.34 -28.34
N ALA A 175 29.67 46.38 -28.37
CA ALA A 175 30.50 45.26 -27.95
C ALA A 175 30.26 44.88 -26.45
N ALA A 176 30.22 45.90 -25.57
CA ALA A 176 29.93 45.66 -24.17
C ALA A 176 28.53 45.09 -23.92
N GLN A 177 27.52 45.57 -24.65
CA GLN A 177 26.15 45.02 -24.62
C GLN A 177 26.09 43.55 -25.06
N LYS A 178 26.82 43.19 -26.13
CA LYS A 178 26.91 41.79 -26.60
C LYS A 178 27.57 40.87 -25.57
N ASN A 179 28.64 41.35 -24.90
CA ASN A 179 29.29 40.60 -23.84
C ASN A 179 28.37 40.40 -22.63
N LEU A 180 27.63 41.42 -22.23
CA LEU A 180 26.61 41.30 -21.16
C LEU A 180 25.51 40.34 -21.59
N ALA A 181 25.01 40.41 -22.81
CA ALA A 181 23.97 39.50 -23.29
C ALA A 181 24.43 38.03 -23.27
N ALA A 182 25.67 37.75 -23.69
CA ALA A 182 26.25 36.40 -23.63
C ALA A 182 26.34 35.90 -22.17
N SER A 183 26.82 36.73 -21.24
CA SER A 183 26.87 36.36 -19.82
C SER A 183 25.47 36.18 -19.21
N THR A 184 24.50 37.03 -19.61
CA THR A 184 23.12 36.92 -19.16
C THR A 184 22.46 35.62 -19.65
N ALA A 185 22.79 35.15 -20.84
CA ALA A 185 22.30 33.88 -21.38
C ALA A 185 22.78 32.68 -20.55
N LEU A 186 23.98 32.74 -19.96
CA LEU A 186 24.52 31.68 -19.07
C LEU A 186 23.80 31.61 -17.73
N VAL A 187 23.38 32.74 -17.15
CA VAL A 187 22.69 32.78 -15.84
C VAL A 187 21.17 32.68 -15.94
N GLY A 188 20.61 32.87 -17.15
CA GLY A 188 19.17 32.95 -17.32
C GLY A 188 18.54 34.19 -16.63
N ARG A 189 17.23 34.15 -16.41
CA ARG A 189 16.45 35.20 -15.73
C ARG A 189 16.18 34.89 -14.24
N THR A 190 16.66 33.76 -13.76
CA THR A 190 16.39 33.23 -12.42
C THR A 190 17.49 33.63 -11.44
N GLY A 191 17.22 33.53 -10.14
CA GLY A 191 18.22 33.72 -9.09
C GLY A 191 19.18 32.53 -8.96
N VAL A 192 20.20 32.66 -8.10
CA VAL A 192 21.17 31.58 -7.82
C VAL A 192 20.46 30.31 -7.32
N ALA A 193 19.43 30.46 -6.50
CA ALA A 193 18.67 29.33 -5.96
C ALA A 193 17.87 28.57 -7.02
N ASP A 194 17.39 29.27 -8.04
CA ASP A 194 16.57 28.71 -9.13
C ASP A 194 17.40 28.30 -10.35
N ASN A 195 18.72 28.42 -10.25
CA ASN A 195 19.61 28.00 -11.31
C ASN A 195 19.54 26.47 -11.50
N PRO A 196 19.39 25.95 -12.74
CA PRO A 196 19.25 24.51 -13.01
C PRO A 196 20.38 23.66 -12.42
N ASP A 197 21.62 24.12 -12.44
CA ASP A 197 22.76 23.37 -11.91
C ASP A 197 22.69 23.27 -10.39
N VAL A 198 22.25 24.35 -9.70
CA VAL A 198 22.05 24.38 -8.25
C VAL A 198 20.89 23.44 -7.87
N GLN A 199 19.78 23.47 -8.62
CA GLN A 199 18.64 22.58 -8.40
C GLN A 199 19.01 21.12 -8.63
N ALA A 200 19.79 20.82 -9.67
CA ALA A 200 20.28 19.46 -9.91
C ALA A 200 21.16 18.96 -8.75
N ALA A 201 22.07 19.80 -8.26
CA ALA A 201 22.91 19.44 -7.11
C ALA A 201 22.09 19.29 -5.80
N ALA A 202 21.07 20.14 -5.58
CA ALA A 202 20.14 20.01 -4.45
C ALA A 202 19.36 18.68 -4.51
N THR A 203 18.89 18.27 -5.69
CA THR A 203 18.24 16.97 -5.88
C THR A 203 19.16 15.79 -5.53
N GLN A 204 20.47 15.90 -5.80
CA GLN A 204 21.40 14.85 -5.37
C GLN A 204 21.52 14.77 -3.84
N VAL A 205 21.53 15.90 -3.15
CA VAL A 205 21.50 15.92 -1.67
C VAL A 205 20.23 15.24 -1.15
N GLU A 206 19.08 15.56 -1.72
CA GLU A 206 17.80 14.95 -1.34
C GLU A 206 17.80 13.43 -1.54
N ARG A 207 18.32 12.96 -2.68
CA ARG A 207 18.47 11.51 -2.94
C ARG A 207 19.39 10.83 -1.94
N ALA A 208 20.53 11.42 -1.63
CA ALA A 208 21.49 10.87 -0.68
C ALA A 208 20.89 10.84 0.74
N TRP A 209 20.18 11.89 1.16
CA TRP A 209 19.46 11.94 2.42
C TRP A 209 18.35 10.87 2.51
N LEU A 210 17.56 10.70 1.43
CA LEU A 210 16.52 9.68 1.37
C LEU A 210 17.11 8.27 1.49
N ASN A 211 18.24 8.00 0.82
CA ASN A 211 18.93 6.73 0.92
C ASN A 211 19.47 6.47 2.34
N LEU A 212 20.00 7.51 3.00
CA LEU A 212 20.41 7.41 4.40
C LEU A 212 19.22 7.12 5.31
N LYS A 213 18.08 7.80 5.11
CA LYS A 213 16.86 7.54 5.89
C LYS A 213 16.35 6.09 5.71
N ARG A 214 16.55 5.49 4.54
CA ARG A 214 16.15 4.12 4.22
C ARG A 214 17.01 3.04 4.87
N THR A 215 18.11 3.41 5.57
CA THR A 215 18.87 2.45 6.40
C THR A 215 18.09 2.01 7.63
N SER A 216 17.15 2.81 8.12
CA SER A 216 16.19 2.46 9.15
C SER A 216 14.97 1.80 8.47
N VAL A 217 14.90 0.48 8.50
CA VAL A 217 13.79 -0.30 7.95
C VAL A 217 12.66 -0.35 8.97
N ARG A 218 11.50 0.22 8.61
CA ARG A 218 10.36 0.36 9.50
C ARG A 218 9.19 -0.51 9.10
N ALA A 219 8.35 -0.85 10.09
CA ALA A 219 7.11 -1.58 9.88
C ALA A 219 6.13 -0.73 9.04
N PRO A 220 5.65 -1.22 7.88
CA PRO A 220 4.66 -0.50 7.09
C PRO A 220 3.25 -0.57 7.70
N VAL A 221 2.99 -1.57 8.54
CA VAL A 221 1.71 -1.83 9.21
C VAL A 221 1.96 -2.32 10.63
N SER A 222 0.96 -2.16 11.51
CA SER A 222 0.97 -2.81 12.83
C SER A 222 0.59 -4.28 12.69
N GLY A 223 1.26 -5.16 13.44
CA GLY A 223 1.01 -6.59 13.38
C GLY A 223 2.07 -7.42 14.09
N TYR A 224 1.94 -8.74 14.03
CA TYR A 224 2.96 -9.65 14.56
C TYR A 224 4.01 -9.99 13.50
N VAL A 225 5.26 -10.12 13.96
CA VAL A 225 6.35 -10.66 13.14
C VAL A 225 6.14 -12.17 13.00
N ALA A 226 5.80 -12.62 11.80
CA ALA A 226 5.53 -14.03 11.52
C ALA A 226 6.81 -14.81 11.20
N ARG A 227 7.74 -14.15 10.53
CA ARG A 227 9.00 -14.75 10.09
C ARG A 227 10.08 -13.68 9.93
N ARG A 228 11.28 -13.98 10.39
CA ARG A 228 12.48 -13.18 10.22
C ARG A 228 13.48 -13.97 9.35
N ALA A 229 13.83 -13.41 8.19
CA ALA A 229 14.83 -13.99 7.30
C ALA A 229 16.21 -13.37 7.52
N ALA A 230 16.28 -12.09 7.92
CA ALA A 230 17.53 -11.36 8.11
C ALA A 230 18.23 -11.74 9.41
N GLN A 231 19.57 -11.81 9.39
CA GLN A 231 20.42 -12.02 10.56
C GLN A 231 21.39 -10.86 10.76
N LEU A 232 21.87 -10.69 11.98
CA LEU A 232 22.89 -9.69 12.29
C LEU A 232 24.17 -9.97 11.50
N GLY A 233 24.70 -8.94 10.85
CA GLY A 233 25.88 -9.08 9.97
C GLY A 233 25.57 -9.46 8.53
N ASP A 234 24.33 -9.80 8.19
CA ASP A 234 23.96 -10.12 6.81
C ASP A 234 24.11 -8.89 5.91
N ARG A 235 24.65 -9.13 4.71
CA ARG A 235 24.66 -8.14 3.64
C ARG A 235 23.41 -8.32 2.77
N ILE A 236 22.57 -7.32 2.75
CA ILE A 236 21.26 -7.37 2.08
C ILE A 236 21.21 -6.42 0.88
N ALA A 237 20.38 -6.80 -0.10
CA ALA A 237 20.10 -6.01 -1.30
C ALA A 237 18.62 -5.61 -1.37
N PRO A 238 18.28 -4.53 -2.10
CA PRO A 238 16.89 -4.12 -2.33
C PRO A 238 16.05 -5.26 -2.90
N GLY A 239 14.83 -5.42 -2.33
CA GLY A 239 13.89 -6.45 -2.76
C GLY A 239 14.04 -7.81 -2.05
N ALA A 240 15.10 -8.04 -1.27
CA ALA A 240 15.21 -9.25 -0.44
C ALA A 240 14.26 -9.14 0.76
N PRO A 241 13.40 -10.14 1.03
CA PRO A 241 12.50 -10.09 2.19
C PRO A 241 13.30 -10.23 3.49
N LEU A 242 13.18 -9.26 4.40
CA LEU A 242 13.83 -9.26 5.70
C LEU A 242 12.98 -9.88 6.78
N MET A 243 11.69 -9.51 6.79
CA MET A 243 10.67 -9.95 7.72
C MET A 243 9.32 -10.05 7.02
N ALA A 244 8.44 -10.89 7.56
CA ALA A 244 7.04 -10.94 7.18
C ALA A 244 6.18 -10.54 8.39
N LEU A 245 5.28 -9.57 8.21
CA LEU A 245 4.34 -9.10 9.21
C LEU A 245 2.94 -9.61 8.90
N VAL A 246 2.18 -9.95 9.93
CA VAL A 246 0.76 -10.29 9.86
C VAL A 246 -0.05 -9.20 10.55
N PRO A 247 -0.79 -8.38 9.80
CA PRO A 247 -1.69 -7.39 10.37
C PRO A 247 -2.88 -8.09 11.03
N LEU A 248 -3.10 -7.85 12.33
CA LEU A 248 -4.24 -8.46 13.06
C LEU A 248 -5.60 -8.02 12.51
N GLU A 249 -5.70 -6.77 12.05
CA GLU A 249 -6.97 -6.20 11.56
C GLU A 249 -7.42 -6.74 10.19
N ARG A 250 -6.56 -7.50 9.51
CA ARG A 250 -6.81 -8.10 8.18
C ARG A 250 -6.91 -9.61 8.21
N LEU A 251 -7.05 -10.19 9.41
CA LEU A 251 -7.33 -11.61 9.52
C LEU A 251 -8.76 -11.90 9.04
N ARG A 252 -8.88 -12.99 8.32
CA ARG A 252 -10.14 -13.51 7.80
C ARG A 252 -10.18 -15.02 8.00
N VAL A 253 -11.34 -15.60 7.86
CA VAL A 253 -11.48 -17.06 7.81
C VAL A 253 -11.81 -17.47 6.40
N GLU A 254 -11.10 -18.48 5.91
CA GLU A 254 -11.40 -19.15 4.66
C GLU A 254 -12.03 -20.50 5.00
N ALA A 255 -13.32 -20.62 4.69
CA ALA A 255 -14.13 -21.80 5.01
C ALA A 255 -14.52 -22.52 3.74
N ASN A 256 -14.19 -23.81 3.65
CA ASN A 256 -14.47 -24.63 2.48
C ASN A 256 -15.83 -25.33 2.65
N PHE A 257 -16.85 -24.82 1.99
CA PHE A 257 -18.20 -25.39 1.97
C PHE A 257 -18.39 -26.34 0.79
N LYS A 258 -19.17 -27.40 0.99
CA LYS A 258 -19.58 -28.28 -0.10
C LYS A 258 -20.49 -27.51 -1.06
N GLU A 259 -20.41 -27.82 -2.36
CA GLU A 259 -21.20 -27.18 -3.42
C GLU A 259 -22.70 -27.10 -3.09
N VAL A 260 -23.26 -28.18 -2.53
CA VAL A 260 -24.67 -28.24 -2.15
C VAL A 260 -25.08 -27.27 -1.04
N GLN A 261 -24.12 -26.85 -0.19
CA GLN A 261 -24.37 -25.93 0.93
C GLN A 261 -24.41 -24.46 0.46
N LEU A 262 -23.88 -24.16 -0.71
CA LEU A 262 -23.82 -22.80 -1.26
C LEU A 262 -25.15 -22.31 -1.85
N THR A 263 -26.11 -23.19 -2.07
CA THR A 263 -27.39 -22.86 -2.73
C THR A 263 -28.11 -21.69 -2.07
N ARG A 264 -28.06 -21.60 -0.73
CA ARG A 264 -28.72 -20.56 0.07
C ARG A 264 -27.75 -19.54 0.66
N MET A 265 -26.44 -19.67 0.38
CA MET A 265 -25.41 -18.79 0.91
C MET A 265 -25.34 -17.51 0.08
N ARG A 266 -25.32 -16.36 0.75
CA ARG A 266 -25.25 -15.03 0.13
C ARG A 266 -24.22 -14.17 0.86
N ILE A 267 -23.63 -13.23 0.14
CA ILE A 267 -22.72 -12.21 0.72
C ILE A 267 -23.52 -11.36 1.71
N GLY A 268 -22.90 -11.05 2.86
CA GLY A 268 -23.50 -10.27 3.94
C GLY A 268 -24.22 -11.11 5.01
N GLN A 269 -24.39 -12.42 4.82
CA GLN A 269 -25.00 -13.27 5.84
C GLN A 269 -24.14 -13.35 7.10
N PRO A 270 -24.77 -13.39 8.30
CA PRO A 270 -24.05 -13.50 9.55
C PRO A 270 -23.42 -14.88 9.72
N VAL A 271 -22.23 -14.88 10.31
CA VAL A 271 -21.42 -16.08 10.52
C VAL A 271 -20.93 -16.12 11.95
N THR A 272 -21.00 -17.29 12.57
CA THR A 272 -20.34 -17.58 13.84
C THR A 272 -19.15 -18.49 13.58
N VAL A 273 -18.00 -18.10 14.11
CA VAL A 273 -16.74 -18.84 13.97
C VAL A 273 -16.22 -19.22 15.35
N VAL A 274 -15.85 -20.48 15.51
CA VAL A 274 -15.24 -21.01 16.73
C VAL A 274 -13.85 -21.51 16.37
N ALA A 275 -12.82 -20.94 16.99
CA ALA A 275 -11.44 -21.39 16.80
C ALA A 275 -11.10 -22.53 17.77
N ASP A 276 -10.50 -23.59 17.27
CA ASP A 276 -10.15 -24.76 18.07
C ASP A 276 -9.17 -24.43 19.21
N LEU A 277 -8.35 -23.36 19.02
CA LEU A 277 -7.41 -22.86 20.03
C LEU A 277 -8.10 -22.50 21.36
N TYR A 278 -9.28 -21.89 21.29
CA TYR A 278 -10.02 -21.42 22.47
C TYR A 278 -11.17 -22.36 22.83
N GLY A 279 -11.34 -23.48 22.11
CA GLY A 279 -12.47 -24.38 22.28
C GLY A 279 -13.81 -23.68 22.04
N GLY A 280 -14.88 -24.15 22.67
CA GLY A 280 -16.22 -23.56 22.57
C GLY A 280 -16.47 -22.31 23.42
N SER A 281 -15.46 -21.78 24.11
CA SER A 281 -15.63 -20.67 25.06
C SER A 281 -15.57 -19.29 24.42
N VAL A 282 -15.00 -19.19 23.22
CA VAL A 282 -14.87 -17.94 22.46
C VAL A 282 -15.51 -18.12 21.10
N GLU A 283 -16.54 -17.33 20.85
CA GLU A 283 -17.21 -17.25 19.56
C GLU A 283 -16.84 -15.91 18.92
N TYR A 284 -16.48 -15.97 17.62
CA TYR A 284 -16.23 -14.80 16.80
C TYR A 284 -17.41 -14.61 15.86
N HIS A 285 -17.84 -13.36 15.73
CA HIS A 285 -18.87 -12.96 14.80
C HIS A 285 -18.26 -12.36 13.54
N GLY A 286 -18.90 -12.62 12.42
CA GLY A 286 -18.45 -12.11 11.14
C GLY A 286 -19.53 -12.14 10.10
N THR A 287 -19.15 -11.82 8.89
CA THR A 287 -20.05 -11.83 7.73
C THR A 287 -19.39 -12.53 6.53
N VAL A 288 -20.21 -13.13 5.70
CA VAL A 288 -19.77 -13.66 4.41
C VAL A 288 -19.34 -12.49 3.52
N ALA A 289 -18.03 -12.33 3.29
CA ALA A 289 -17.47 -11.28 2.44
C ALA A 289 -17.44 -11.67 0.95
N GLY A 290 -17.36 -12.96 0.66
CA GLY A 290 -17.31 -13.44 -0.71
C GLY A 290 -17.33 -14.96 -0.83
N VAL A 291 -17.79 -15.43 -1.97
CA VAL A 291 -17.77 -16.85 -2.35
C VAL A 291 -16.78 -17.01 -3.49
N GLY A 292 -15.87 -17.97 -3.39
CA GLY A 292 -14.85 -18.23 -4.41
C GLY A 292 -15.47 -18.58 -5.77
N LEU A 293 -14.85 -18.09 -6.83
CA LEU A 293 -15.31 -18.32 -8.21
C LEU A 293 -14.93 -19.71 -8.76
N GLY A 294 -14.26 -20.54 -7.96
CA GLY A 294 -13.86 -21.89 -8.35
C GLY A 294 -13.55 -22.76 -7.14
N THR A 295 -13.47 -24.06 -7.38
CA THR A 295 -13.12 -25.04 -6.35
C THR A 295 -11.61 -25.07 -6.14
N GLY A 296 -11.15 -25.49 -4.97
CA GLY A 296 -9.71 -25.66 -4.70
C GLY A 296 -8.99 -26.54 -5.72
N ALA A 297 -9.67 -27.52 -6.29
CA ALA A 297 -9.13 -28.39 -7.34
C ALA A 297 -8.92 -27.66 -8.68
N ALA A 298 -9.74 -26.65 -8.99
CA ALA A 298 -9.63 -25.87 -10.24
C ALA A 298 -8.40 -24.96 -10.26
N PHE A 299 -7.91 -24.53 -9.09
CA PHE A 299 -6.76 -23.64 -8.94
C PHE A 299 -5.50 -24.36 -8.41
N ALA A 300 -5.56 -25.69 -8.24
CA ALA A 300 -4.41 -26.47 -7.81
C ALA A 300 -3.33 -26.49 -8.91
N LEU A 301 -2.07 -26.25 -8.56
CA LEU A 301 -0.90 -26.34 -9.46
C LEU A 301 -0.76 -27.73 -10.10
N LEU A 302 -1.22 -28.78 -9.42
CA LEU A 302 -1.28 -30.15 -9.90
C LEU A 302 -2.70 -30.69 -9.69
N PRO A 303 -3.57 -30.60 -10.70
CA PRO A 303 -4.91 -31.20 -10.62
C PRO A 303 -4.82 -32.71 -10.36
N ALA A 304 -5.64 -33.22 -9.44
CA ALA A 304 -5.70 -34.64 -9.18
C ALA A 304 -6.08 -35.40 -10.48
N GLN A 305 -5.12 -36.11 -11.06
CA GLN A 305 -5.33 -36.94 -12.23
C GLN A 305 -5.95 -38.29 -11.77
N ASN A 306 -7.21 -38.53 -12.12
CA ASN A 306 -7.82 -39.85 -11.99
C ASN A 306 -7.24 -40.78 -13.09
N ALA A 307 -6.04 -41.33 -12.84
CA ALA A 307 -5.29 -42.11 -13.82
C ALA A 307 -5.83 -43.53 -14.07
N THR A 308 -6.91 -43.97 -13.40
CA THR A 308 -7.35 -45.36 -13.38
C THR A 308 -8.75 -45.63 -13.97
N GLY A 309 -9.24 -44.80 -14.87
CA GLY A 309 -10.42 -45.13 -15.71
C GLY A 309 -11.79 -45.20 -15.02
N ASN A 310 -11.89 -45.24 -13.70
CA ASN A 310 -13.16 -45.18 -12.98
C ASN A 310 -13.42 -43.74 -12.51
N TRP A 311 -14.35 -43.06 -13.18
CA TRP A 311 -14.78 -41.73 -12.74
C TRP A 311 -15.68 -41.84 -11.51
N ILE A 312 -15.22 -41.31 -10.38
CA ILE A 312 -15.99 -41.20 -9.14
C ILE A 312 -16.33 -39.71 -8.93
N LYS A 313 -17.63 -39.41 -8.79
CA LYS A 313 -18.07 -38.04 -8.46
C LYS A 313 -17.62 -37.68 -7.02
N VAL A 314 -16.59 -36.84 -6.90
CA VAL A 314 -16.16 -36.29 -5.62
C VAL A 314 -16.85 -34.93 -5.44
N VAL A 315 -17.54 -34.77 -4.31
CA VAL A 315 -18.17 -33.48 -3.95
C VAL A 315 -17.08 -32.40 -3.80
N GLN A 316 -17.15 -31.40 -4.66
CA GLN A 316 -16.20 -30.30 -4.63
C GLN A 316 -16.49 -29.33 -3.50
N ARG A 317 -15.43 -28.69 -2.97
CA ARG A 317 -15.53 -27.64 -1.98
C ARG A 317 -15.16 -26.30 -2.61
N VAL A 318 -15.89 -25.26 -2.22
CA VAL A 318 -15.67 -23.89 -2.67
C VAL A 318 -15.29 -23.05 -1.47
N PRO A 319 -14.20 -22.29 -1.52
CA PRO A 319 -13.77 -21.41 -0.43
C PRO A 319 -14.71 -20.22 -0.31
N VAL A 320 -15.14 -19.96 0.92
CA VAL A 320 -15.93 -18.80 1.30
C VAL A 320 -15.10 -17.94 2.22
N ARG A 321 -14.96 -16.66 1.87
CA ARG A 321 -14.25 -15.67 2.68
C ARG A 321 -15.21 -15.07 3.71
N ILE A 322 -14.76 -15.06 4.96
CA ILE A 322 -15.49 -14.53 6.09
C ILE A 322 -14.63 -13.43 6.73
N GLU A 323 -15.19 -12.26 6.87
CA GLU A 323 -14.61 -11.16 7.63
C GLU A 323 -15.09 -11.21 9.07
N LEU A 324 -14.15 -11.14 10.02
CA LEU A 324 -14.41 -11.19 11.44
C LEU A 324 -14.50 -9.78 12.04
N ASP A 325 -15.18 -9.65 13.17
CA ASP A 325 -15.22 -8.39 13.93
C ASP A 325 -13.81 -8.05 14.46
N PRO A 326 -13.24 -6.88 14.10
CA PRO A 326 -11.92 -6.48 14.56
C PRO A 326 -11.82 -6.29 16.09
N GLN A 327 -12.92 -6.05 16.79
CA GLN A 327 -12.92 -5.87 18.25
C GLN A 327 -12.71 -7.21 18.96
N GLU A 328 -13.35 -8.26 18.46
CA GLU A 328 -13.22 -9.61 19.01
C GLU A 328 -11.80 -10.16 18.72
N LEU A 329 -11.24 -9.88 17.55
CA LEU A 329 -9.85 -10.23 17.21
C LEU A 329 -8.82 -9.53 18.11
N LYS A 330 -9.08 -8.32 18.59
CA LYS A 330 -8.21 -7.62 19.54
C LYS A 330 -8.29 -8.23 20.94
N ALA A 331 -9.48 -8.66 21.36
CA ALA A 331 -9.68 -9.30 22.68
C ALA A 331 -9.07 -10.70 22.73
N HIS A 332 -9.21 -11.47 21.66
CA HIS A 332 -8.72 -12.84 21.53
C HIS A 332 -7.99 -13.01 20.19
N PRO A 333 -6.68 -12.71 20.11
CA PRO A 333 -5.95 -12.73 18.86
C PRO A 333 -5.87 -14.13 18.23
N LEU A 334 -6.25 -14.24 16.97
CA LEU A 334 -6.07 -15.45 16.18
C LEU A 334 -4.72 -15.45 15.45
N ARG A 335 -4.25 -16.62 15.06
CA ARG A 335 -3.03 -16.81 14.27
C ARG A 335 -3.37 -17.43 12.92
N ILE A 336 -2.65 -17.05 11.88
CA ILE A 336 -2.82 -17.67 10.55
C ILE A 336 -2.57 -19.16 10.62
N GLY A 337 -3.40 -19.94 9.93
CA GLY A 337 -3.31 -21.39 9.86
C GLY A 337 -4.04 -22.14 10.96
N LEU A 338 -4.63 -21.45 11.98
CA LEU A 338 -5.46 -22.11 12.96
C LEU A 338 -6.73 -22.67 12.34
N SER A 339 -7.08 -23.90 12.74
CA SER A 339 -8.34 -24.53 12.35
C SER A 339 -9.51 -23.89 13.08
N THR A 340 -10.62 -23.75 12.36
CA THR A 340 -11.84 -23.15 12.87
C THR A 340 -13.06 -23.95 12.42
N ARG A 341 -14.14 -23.86 13.19
CA ARG A 341 -15.46 -24.31 12.79
C ARG A 341 -16.32 -23.11 12.47
N VAL A 342 -16.97 -23.15 11.33
CA VAL A 342 -17.75 -22.05 10.80
C VAL A 342 -19.21 -22.46 10.66
N SER A 343 -20.12 -21.61 11.13
CA SER A 343 -21.56 -21.77 10.94
C SER A 343 -22.14 -20.48 10.34
N VAL A 344 -22.72 -20.60 9.14
CA VAL A 344 -23.38 -19.50 8.42
C VAL A 344 -24.86 -19.60 8.62
N THR A 345 -25.51 -18.51 9.03
CA THR A 345 -26.97 -18.42 9.12
C THR A 345 -27.53 -18.04 7.76
N THR A 346 -28.14 -19.01 7.08
CA THR A 346 -28.80 -18.80 5.78
C THR A 346 -30.26 -18.47 6.04
N VAL A 347 -30.61 -17.19 6.04
CA VAL A 347 -32.00 -16.72 6.07
C VAL A 347 -32.44 -16.50 4.63
N ASP A 348 -33.63 -17.00 4.28
CA ASP A 348 -34.23 -16.79 2.95
C ASP A 348 -34.59 -15.32 2.70
#